data_82ef71d060700be671d455fae710a5b7
#
_entry.id   82ef71d060700be671d455fae710a5b7
#
_cell.length_a   1.000
_cell.length_b   1.000
_cell.length_c   1.000
_cell.angle_alpha   90.00
_cell.angle_beta   90.00
_cell.angle_gamma   90.00
#
_symmetry.space_group_name_H-M   'P 1'
#
loop_
_entity.id
_entity.type
_entity.pdbx_description
1 polymer ?
#
loop_
_entity_poly.entity_id
_entity_poly.type
_entity_poly.pdbx_seq_one_letter_code
_entity_poly.pdbx_strand_id
1 'polypeptide(L)'
;MENLRGILFMTLAMASFALEDLIIKILSQNMPVAQILVSVGIVSVCLLFLIGKIQKIPTLRYQDLRNPIILIRTLSDMLGAIFIVYAISLISLSTVSSILQAIPLLVTAGSAIILKEKVGWRRWSAVIVGFFGVILILKPGMDSFQ
;
A
#
# COMPACT_ATOMS: atom_id res chain seq x y z
N MET A 1 20.43 -14.98 -13.66
CA MET A 1 19.74 -13.96 -14.48
C MET A 1 18.30 -13.67 -13.98
N GLU A 2 17.63 -14.63 -13.32
CA GLU A 2 16.26 -14.43 -12.80
C GLU A 2 16.19 -13.40 -11.67
N ASN A 3 17.17 -13.39 -10.76
CA ASN A 3 17.23 -12.41 -9.66
C ASN A 3 17.33 -10.97 -10.16
N LEU A 4 18.07 -10.73 -11.24
CA LEU A 4 18.24 -9.38 -11.80
C LEU A 4 16.92 -8.85 -12.40
N ARG A 5 16.17 -9.72 -13.08
CA ARG A 5 14.84 -9.39 -13.59
C ARG A 5 13.86 -9.09 -12.47
N GLY A 6 13.89 -9.88 -11.40
CA GLY A 6 13.06 -9.63 -10.21
C GLY A 6 13.35 -8.29 -9.56
N ILE A 7 14.63 -7.95 -9.38
CA ILE A 7 15.06 -6.66 -8.84
C ILE A 7 14.58 -5.51 -9.74
N LEU A 8 14.75 -5.64 -11.05
CA LEU A 8 14.32 -4.62 -12.02
C LEU A 8 12.80 -4.39 -11.96
N PHE A 9 12.00 -5.46 -11.98
CA PHE A 9 10.55 -5.35 -11.86
C PHE A 9 10.11 -4.74 -10.54
N MET A 10 10.75 -5.11 -9.43
CA MET A 10 10.45 -4.54 -8.13
C MET A 10 10.78 -3.04 -8.07
N THR A 11 11.93 -2.65 -8.62
CA THR A 11 12.32 -1.22 -8.69
C THR A 11 11.35 -0.41 -9.54
N LEU A 12 10.94 -0.94 -10.71
CA LEU A 12 9.95 -0.30 -11.56
C LEU A 12 8.59 -0.18 -10.87
N ALA A 13 8.14 -1.22 -10.16
CA ALA A 13 6.90 -1.18 -9.40
C ALA A 13 6.94 -0.10 -8.32
N MET A 14 8.03 -0.02 -7.54
CA MET A 14 8.20 1.01 -6.50
C MET A 14 8.26 2.42 -7.08
N ALA A 15 8.92 2.61 -8.24
CA ALA A 15 8.91 3.89 -8.94
C ALA A 15 7.51 4.27 -9.43
N SER A 16 6.71 3.31 -9.89
CA SER A 16 5.32 3.55 -10.31
C SER A 16 4.44 3.96 -9.11
N PHE A 17 4.58 3.32 -7.95
CA PHE A 17 3.86 3.73 -6.74
C PHE A 17 4.26 5.13 -6.30
N ALA A 18 5.56 5.46 -6.33
CA ALA A 18 6.02 6.81 -5.96
C ALA A 18 5.44 7.90 -6.90
N LEU A 19 5.33 7.60 -8.21
CA LEU A 19 4.69 8.48 -9.17
C LEU A 19 3.18 8.61 -8.91
N GLU A 20 2.50 7.52 -8.59
CA GLU A 20 1.08 7.51 -8.22
C GLU A 20 0.83 8.40 -7.01
N ASP A 21 1.60 8.20 -5.93
CA ASP A 21 1.50 8.99 -4.70
C ASP A 21 1.72 10.49 -4.96
N LEU A 22 2.70 10.84 -5.80
CA LEU A 22 2.97 12.22 -6.20
C LEU A 22 1.79 12.82 -6.97
N ILE A 23 1.22 12.08 -7.93
CA ILE A 23 0.06 12.53 -8.70
C ILE A 23 -1.15 12.74 -7.78
N ILE A 24 -1.42 11.80 -6.88
CA ILE A 24 -2.49 11.91 -5.88
C ILE A 24 -2.29 13.17 -5.02
N LYS A 25 -1.05 13.44 -4.58
CA LYS A 25 -0.73 14.64 -3.78
C LYS A 25 -1.01 15.93 -4.55
N ILE A 26 -0.62 16.01 -5.81
CA ILE A 26 -0.88 17.18 -6.66
C ILE A 26 -2.38 17.38 -6.89
N LEU A 27 -3.10 16.31 -7.21
CA LEU A 27 -4.53 16.35 -7.47
C LEU A 27 -5.32 16.70 -6.19
N SER A 28 -4.89 16.24 -5.03
CA SER A 28 -5.58 16.48 -3.76
C SER A 28 -5.60 17.96 -3.33
N GLN A 29 -4.78 18.81 -3.96
CA GLN A 29 -4.81 20.26 -3.73
C GLN A 29 -6.02 20.95 -4.38
N ASN A 30 -6.56 20.36 -5.45
CA ASN A 30 -7.61 20.98 -6.26
C ASN A 30 -8.87 20.12 -6.41
N MET A 31 -8.83 18.85 -6.00
CA MET A 31 -9.92 17.90 -6.19
C MET A 31 -10.26 17.18 -4.87
N PRO A 32 -11.55 16.93 -4.62
CA PRO A 32 -11.94 16.13 -3.45
C PRO A 32 -11.42 14.69 -3.55
N VAL A 33 -11.04 14.13 -2.42
CA VAL A 33 -10.47 12.76 -2.30
C VAL A 33 -11.36 11.71 -2.98
N ALA A 34 -12.67 11.82 -2.82
CA ALA A 34 -13.63 10.90 -3.44
C ALA A 34 -13.52 10.87 -4.98
N GLN A 35 -13.32 12.05 -5.60
CA GLN A 35 -13.17 12.15 -7.06
C GLN A 35 -11.86 11.52 -7.53
N ILE A 36 -10.77 11.70 -6.77
CA ILE A 36 -9.48 11.07 -7.07
C ILE A 36 -9.62 9.55 -7.02
N LEU A 37 -10.22 9.00 -5.95
CA LEU A 37 -10.44 7.56 -5.79
C LEU A 37 -11.28 6.97 -6.93
N VAL A 38 -12.36 7.64 -7.31
CA VAL A 38 -13.21 7.18 -8.42
C VAL A 38 -12.41 7.18 -9.73
N SER A 39 -11.64 8.24 -10.00
CA SER A 39 -10.84 8.35 -11.22
C SER A 39 -9.78 7.25 -11.30
N VAL A 40 -9.01 7.04 -10.23
CA VAL A 40 -8.01 5.98 -10.13
C VAL A 40 -8.67 4.60 -10.29
N GLY A 41 -9.82 4.38 -9.63
CA GLY A 41 -10.58 3.13 -9.74
C GLY A 41 -11.03 2.84 -11.17
N ILE A 42 -11.59 3.80 -11.87
CA ILE A 42 -12.03 3.65 -13.28
C ILE A 42 -10.82 3.31 -14.17
N VAL A 43 -9.73 4.07 -14.07
CA VAL A 43 -8.53 3.83 -14.88
C VAL A 43 -7.96 2.44 -14.60
N SER A 44 -7.86 2.04 -13.32
CA SER A 44 -7.36 0.72 -12.92
C SER A 44 -8.22 -0.42 -13.47
N VAL A 45 -9.54 -0.31 -13.39
CA VAL A 45 -10.46 -1.31 -13.94
C VAL A 45 -10.33 -1.41 -15.46
N CYS A 46 -10.26 -0.28 -16.16
CA CYS A 46 -10.07 -0.26 -17.61
C CYS A 46 -8.75 -0.92 -18.02
N LEU A 47 -7.65 -0.60 -17.34
CA LEU A 47 -6.33 -1.18 -17.62
C LEU A 47 -6.31 -2.68 -17.33
N LEU A 48 -6.84 -3.13 -16.19
CA LEU A 48 -6.90 -4.55 -15.85
C LEU A 48 -7.76 -5.33 -16.84
N PHE A 49 -8.88 -4.77 -17.28
CA PHE A 49 -9.74 -5.39 -18.30
C PHE A 49 -9.03 -5.52 -19.63
N LEU A 50 -8.32 -4.46 -20.05
CA LEU A 50 -7.54 -4.48 -21.29
C LEU A 50 -6.41 -5.52 -21.25
N ILE A 51 -5.64 -5.56 -20.16
CA ILE A 51 -4.56 -6.52 -19.95
C ILE A 51 -5.10 -7.94 -19.92
N GLY A 52 -6.20 -8.18 -19.19
CA GLY A 52 -6.85 -9.48 -19.13
C GLY A 52 -7.33 -9.98 -20.51
N LYS A 53 -7.85 -9.06 -21.34
CA LYS A 53 -8.26 -9.37 -22.70
C LYS A 53 -7.08 -9.73 -23.62
N ILE A 54 -5.96 -8.99 -23.49
CA ILE A 54 -4.73 -9.26 -24.26
C ILE A 54 -4.13 -10.61 -23.86
N GLN A 55 -4.08 -10.89 -22.56
CA GLN A 55 -3.49 -12.13 -22.03
C GLN A 55 -4.46 -13.32 -22.08
N LYS A 56 -5.69 -13.13 -22.57
CA LYS A 56 -6.75 -14.16 -22.60
C LYS A 56 -7.03 -14.80 -21.22
N ILE A 57 -6.85 -14.05 -20.16
CA ILE A 57 -7.14 -14.47 -18.79
C ILE A 57 -8.59 -14.07 -18.45
N PRO A 58 -9.41 -14.96 -17.89
CA PRO A 58 -10.74 -14.58 -17.43
C PRO A 58 -10.63 -13.57 -16.29
N THR A 59 -10.96 -12.31 -16.55
CA THR A 59 -10.81 -11.19 -15.62
C THR A 59 -11.85 -11.19 -14.50
N LEU A 60 -12.98 -11.87 -14.68
CA LEU A 60 -14.06 -11.95 -13.70
C LEU A 60 -14.59 -13.38 -13.66
N ARG A 61 -14.35 -14.06 -12.55
CA ARG A 61 -15.07 -15.30 -12.21
C ARG A 61 -16.18 -14.97 -11.22
N TYR A 62 -17.40 -15.16 -11.60
CA TYR A 62 -18.56 -14.93 -10.73
C TYR A 62 -18.49 -15.71 -9.39
N GLN A 63 -17.80 -16.85 -9.41
CA GLN A 63 -17.55 -17.67 -8.22
C GLN A 63 -16.70 -16.97 -7.17
N ASP A 64 -15.77 -16.12 -7.59
CA ASP A 64 -14.86 -15.40 -6.70
C ASP A 64 -15.59 -14.30 -5.92
N LEU A 65 -16.65 -13.72 -6.50
CA LEU A 65 -17.50 -12.72 -5.85
C LEU A 65 -18.34 -13.28 -4.69
N ARG A 66 -18.50 -14.59 -4.61
CA ARG A 66 -19.25 -15.26 -3.52
C ARG A 66 -18.33 -15.81 -2.42
N ASN A 67 -17.02 -15.72 -2.59
CA ASN A 67 -16.08 -16.19 -1.59
C ASN A 67 -15.92 -15.12 -0.49
N PRO A 68 -16.31 -15.43 0.77
CA PRO A 68 -16.26 -14.45 1.86
C PRO A 68 -14.82 -13.95 2.14
N ILE A 69 -13.81 -14.78 1.91
CA ILE A 69 -12.40 -14.41 2.12
C ILE A 69 -12.00 -13.33 1.11
N ILE A 70 -12.40 -13.49 -0.16
CA ILE A 70 -12.12 -12.50 -1.21
C ILE A 70 -12.87 -11.19 -0.93
N LEU A 71 -14.13 -11.28 -0.49
CA LEU A 71 -14.90 -10.10 -0.13
C LEU A 71 -14.28 -9.32 1.03
N ILE A 72 -13.89 -10.00 2.11
CA ILE A 72 -13.23 -9.36 3.25
C ILE A 72 -11.91 -8.71 2.81
N ARG A 73 -11.10 -9.40 2.02
CA ARG A 73 -9.86 -8.85 1.48
C ARG A 73 -10.11 -7.59 0.66
N THR A 74 -11.03 -7.66 -0.31
CA THR A 74 -11.35 -6.52 -1.18
C THR A 74 -11.87 -5.33 -0.38
N LEU A 75 -12.71 -5.57 0.62
CA LEU A 75 -13.22 -4.53 1.50
C LEU A 75 -12.09 -3.90 2.32
N SER A 76 -11.17 -4.70 2.85
CA SER A 76 -10.00 -4.21 3.58
C SER A 76 -9.07 -3.40 2.69
N ASP A 77 -8.81 -3.85 1.47
CA ASP A 77 -7.99 -3.13 0.48
C ASP A 77 -8.64 -1.79 0.10
N MET A 78 -9.97 -1.77 -0.09
CA MET A 78 -10.73 -0.55 -0.38
C MET A 78 -10.65 0.46 0.77
N LEU A 79 -10.84 0.01 2.01
CA LEU A 79 -10.71 0.87 3.19
C LEU A 79 -9.28 1.40 3.34
N GLY A 80 -8.28 0.55 3.12
CA GLY A 80 -6.87 0.94 3.12
C GLY A 80 -6.58 2.03 2.10
N ALA A 81 -7.06 1.87 0.86
CA ALA A 81 -6.89 2.87 -0.20
C ALA A 81 -7.54 4.22 0.18
N ILE A 82 -8.75 4.20 0.74
CA ILE A 82 -9.44 5.42 1.20
C ILE A 82 -8.59 6.13 2.25
N PHE A 83 -8.12 5.42 3.27
CA PHE A 83 -7.33 6.02 4.35
C PHE A 83 -5.97 6.54 3.87
N ILE A 84 -5.29 5.83 2.97
CA ILE A 84 -4.01 6.27 2.42
C ILE A 84 -4.18 7.54 1.58
N VAL A 85 -5.15 7.60 0.67
CA VAL A 85 -5.38 8.79 -0.16
C VAL A 85 -5.81 9.97 0.70
N TYR A 86 -6.62 9.72 1.74
CA TYR A 86 -7.00 10.75 2.69
C TYR A 86 -5.79 11.27 3.48
N ALA A 87 -4.91 10.39 3.94
CA ALA A 87 -3.67 10.77 4.62
C ALA A 87 -2.75 11.60 3.71
N ILE A 88 -2.54 11.18 2.45
CA ILE A 88 -1.74 11.93 1.47
C ILE A 88 -2.31 13.34 1.24
N SER A 89 -3.63 13.51 1.28
CA SER A 89 -4.25 14.82 1.10
C SER A 89 -4.00 15.76 2.29
N LEU A 90 -3.94 15.23 3.51
CA LEU A 90 -3.86 16.02 4.74
C LEU A 90 -2.44 16.35 5.19
N ILE A 91 -1.51 15.41 5.05
CA ILE A 91 -0.14 15.53 5.57
C ILE A 91 0.91 15.44 4.46
N SER A 92 2.18 15.70 4.79
CA SER A 92 3.26 15.64 3.82
C SER A 92 3.46 14.22 3.30
N LEU A 93 3.80 14.08 2.01
CA LEU A 93 4.05 12.78 1.38
C LEU A 93 5.19 12.02 2.06
N SER A 94 6.22 12.73 2.53
CA SER A 94 7.34 12.11 3.24
C SER A 94 6.92 11.49 4.57
N THR A 95 5.98 12.13 5.29
CA THR A 95 5.43 11.59 6.54
C THR A 95 4.60 10.34 6.27
N VAL A 96 3.72 10.37 5.26
CA VAL A 96 2.93 9.18 4.85
C VAL A 96 3.85 8.04 4.47
N SER A 97 4.85 8.29 3.61
CA SER A 97 5.80 7.26 3.17
C SER A 97 6.59 6.66 4.33
N SER A 98 6.96 7.48 5.32
CA SER A 98 7.65 6.99 6.52
C SER A 98 6.77 6.07 7.36
N ILE A 99 5.47 6.38 7.50
CA ILE A 99 4.50 5.51 8.18
C ILE A 99 4.30 4.21 7.41
N LEU A 100 4.18 4.28 6.08
CA LEU A 100 3.99 3.10 5.24
C LEU A 100 5.18 2.13 5.33
N GLN A 101 6.39 2.62 5.58
CA GLN A 101 7.57 1.77 5.82
C GLN A 101 7.47 0.94 7.11
N ALA A 102 6.56 1.29 8.03
CA ALA A 102 6.27 0.45 9.20
C ALA A 102 5.40 -0.77 8.87
N ILE A 103 4.72 -0.82 7.72
CA ILE A 103 3.84 -1.93 7.34
C ILE A 103 4.54 -3.29 7.38
N PRO A 104 5.74 -3.49 6.78
CA PRO A 104 6.43 -4.78 6.86
C PRO A 104 6.75 -5.20 8.30
N LEU A 105 7.00 -4.24 9.18
CA LEU A 105 7.27 -4.50 10.60
C LEU A 105 5.98 -4.97 11.31
N LEU A 106 4.86 -4.30 11.05
CA LEU A 106 3.55 -4.67 11.57
C LEU A 106 3.09 -6.04 11.06
N VAL A 107 3.31 -6.33 9.77
CA VAL A 107 3.01 -7.63 9.18
C VAL A 107 3.84 -8.74 9.85
N THR A 108 5.14 -8.50 10.07
CA THR A 108 6.01 -9.47 10.75
C THR A 108 5.59 -9.70 12.21
N ALA A 109 5.26 -8.64 12.94
CA ALA A 109 4.75 -8.75 14.30
C ALA A 109 3.37 -9.43 14.34
N GLY A 110 2.48 -9.06 13.43
CA GLY A 110 1.14 -9.64 13.31
C GLY A 110 1.18 -11.14 12.97
N SER A 111 2.03 -11.56 12.05
CA SER A 111 2.19 -12.99 11.72
C SER A 111 2.69 -13.80 12.90
N ALA A 112 3.63 -13.24 13.68
CA ALA A 112 4.12 -13.89 14.89
C ALA A 112 3.03 -14.07 15.96
N ILE A 113 2.19 -13.05 16.15
CA ILE A 113 1.18 -13.04 17.22
C ILE A 113 -0.09 -13.79 16.80
N ILE A 114 -0.62 -13.50 15.59
CA ILE A 114 -1.91 -14.00 15.14
C ILE A 114 -1.77 -15.41 14.55
N LEU A 115 -0.76 -15.62 13.67
CA LEU A 115 -0.53 -16.89 13.01
C LEU A 115 0.39 -17.82 13.83
N LYS A 116 0.91 -17.35 14.99
CA LYS A 116 1.83 -18.07 15.86
C LYS A 116 3.06 -18.59 15.12
N GLU A 117 3.50 -17.86 14.10
CA GLU A 117 4.73 -18.19 13.38
C GLU A 117 5.95 -18.04 14.29
N LYS A 118 6.88 -18.98 14.19
CA LYS A 118 8.14 -18.92 14.96
C LYS A 118 9.06 -17.86 14.35
N VAL A 119 8.94 -16.63 14.84
CA VAL A 119 9.82 -15.52 14.45
C VAL A 119 11.07 -15.55 15.33
N GLY A 120 12.24 -15.76 14.71
CA GLY A 120 13.51 -15.79 15.43
C GLY A 120 13.88 -14.40 16.02
N TRP A 121 14.77 -14.41 17.03
CA TRP A 121 15.20 -13.21 17.75
C TRP A 121 15.75 -12.11 16.82
N ARG A 122 16.43 -12.48 15.72
CA ARG A 122 16.95 -11.52 14.72
C ARG A 122 15.85 -10.72 14.03
N ARG A 123 14.71 -11.36 13.75
CA ARG A 123 13.56 -10.66 13.15
C ARG A 123 12.88 -9.75 14.16
N TRP A 124 12.76 -10.19 15.41
CA TRP A 124 12.23 -9.36 16.49
C TRP A 124 13.09 -8.14 16.75
N SER A 125 14.42 -8.28 16.80
CA SER A 125 15.31 -7.13 16.95
C SER A 125 15.19 -6.14 15.79
N ALA A 126 15.08 -6.64 14.54
CA ALA A 126 14.85 -5.79 13.37
C ALA A 126 13.51 -5.03 13.43
N VAL A 127 12.43 -5.69 13.90
CA VAL A 127 11.13 -5.04 14.11
C VAL A 127 11.25 -3.92 15.15
N ILE A 128 11.87 -4.17 16.28
CA ILE A 128 12.03 -3.17 17.34
C ILE A 128 12.86 -1.98 16.85
N VAL A 129 14.02 -2.22 16.24
CA VAL A 129 14.90 -1.16 15.70
C VAL A 129 14.18 -0.37 14.62
N GLY A 130 13.46 -1.04 13.70
CA GLY A 130 12.69 -0.37 12.66
C GLY A 130 11.58 0.50 13.24
N PHE A 131 10.86 0.04 14.26
CA PHE A 131 9.83 0.82 14.94
C PHE A 131 10.40 2.08 15.61
N PHE A 132 11.56 1.97 16.27
CA PHE A 132 12.27 3.13 16.82
C PHE A 132 12.66 4.12 15.71
N GLY A 133 13.13 3.64 14.56
CA GLY A 133 13.42 4.47 13.39
C GLY A 133 12.21 5.28 12.92
N VAL A 134 11.05 4.63 12.81
CA VAL A 134 9.80 5.31 12.42
C VAL A 134 9.40 6.37 13.46
N ILE A 135 9.49 6.08 14.75
CA ILE A 135 9.18 7.05 15.84
C ILE A 135 10.12 8.26 15.77
N LEU A 136 11.41 8.04 15.51
CA LEU A 136 12.38 9.13 15.37
C LEU A 136 12.09 10.05 14.18
N ILE A 137 11.60 9.48 13.07
CA ILE A 137 11.21 10.26 11.87
C ILE A 137 9.94 11.06 12.14
N LEU A 138 8.95 10.44 12.77
CA LEU A 138 7.65 11.06 13.05
C LEU A 138 7.72 12.17 14.11
N LYS A 139 8.74 12.14 15.01
CA LYS A 139 8.92 13.10 16.11
C LYS A 139 7.58 13.48 16.77
N PRO A 140 6.80 12.53 17.32
CA PRO A 140 5.51 12.83 17.93
C PRO A 140 5.73 13.80 19.11
N GLY A 141 5.14 15.00 19.02
CA GLY A 141 5.24 16.03 20.06
C GLY A 141 6.13 17.26 19.78
N MET A 142 6.83 17.30 18.65
CA MET A 142 7.43 18.52 18.12
C MET A 142 6.58 18.93 16.91
N ASP A 143 6.30 20.23 16.70
CA ASP A 143 5.36 20.85 15.75
C ASP A 143 5.48 20.42 14.26
N SER A 144 5.69 19.14 14.01
CA SER A 144 5.99 18.53 12.71
C SER A 144 4.76 17.96 11.99
N PHE A 145 3.55 18.25 12.46
CA PHE A 145 2.30 17.96 11.76
C PHE A 145 1.71 19.15 11.00
N GLN A 146 2.56 20.16 10.67
CA GLN A 146 2.17 21.24 9.77
C GLN A 146 2.50 20.93 8.32
#